data_242a6350c4f3ba5139d14d8c9ced9d48
#
_entry.id   242a6350c4f3ba5139d14d8c9ced9d48
#
_cell.length_a   1.000
_cell.length_b   1.000
_cell.length_c   1.000
_cell.angle_alpha   90.00
_cell.angle_beta   90.00
_cell.angle_gamma   90.00
#
_symmetry.space_group_name_H-M   'P 1'
#
loop_
_entity.id
_entity.type
_entity.pdbx_description
1 polymer ?
#
loop_
_entity_poly.entity_id
_entity_poly.type
_entity_poly.pdbx_seq_one_letter_code
_entity_poly.pdbx_strand_id
1 'polypeptide(L)'
;LEIRANSEAEVHSMGMQEALDFGAMALFGEKYGEHVRVLRMGDTSTELCGGTHVRRTGDIGVFKIASEGGIQAGVRRIEAVTGQCALDYIAAQERRLDEAAELLGGNPAEIGDKLRALLDRQKRLERELEGLKTKAANAAVADLAASAVEIAGIRVLAARVEGLDAKALRAVGEPRARIVE
;
A
#
# COMPACT_ATOMS: atom_id res chain seq x y z
N LEU A 1 -9.60 -8.73 -24.29
CA LEU A 1 -9.86 -9.38 -25.59
C LEU A 1 -10.69 -8.47 -26.48
N GLU A 2 -11.73 -7.84 -25.99
CA GLU A 2 -12.70 -7.04 -26.73
C GLU A 2 -12.10 -5.83 -27.46
N ILE A 3 -11.22 -5.08 -26.81
CA ILE A 3 -10.49 -3.97 -27.45
C ILE A 3 -9.71 -4.45 -28.68
N ARG A 4 -9.07 -5.61 -28.57
CA ARG A 4 -8.28 -6.20 -29.67
C ARG A 4 -9.17 -6.76 -30.81
N ALA A 5 -10.40 -7.13 -30.50
CA ALA A 5 -11.36 -7.58 -31.51
C ALA A 5 -11.78 -6.43 -32.46
N ASN A 6 -11.64 -5.19 -31.99
CA ASN A 6 -11.95 -3.99 -32.76
C ASN A 6 -13.36 -3.99 -33.36
N SER A 7 -14.33 -4.48 -32.57
CA SER A 7 -15.72 -4.55 -32.93
C SER A 7 -16.35 -3.16 -33.14
N GLU A 8 -17.27 -3.02 -34.07
CA GLU A 8 -18.01 -1.78 -34.27
C GLU A 8 -18.99 -1.53 -33.12
N ALA A 9 -19.16 -0.28 -32.73
CA ALA A 9 -20.19 0.14 -31.80
C ALA A 9 -21.49 0.44 -32.56
N GLU A 10 -22.47 -0.41 -32.38
CA GLU A 10 -23.78 -0.27 -33.01
C GLU A 10 -24.73 0.50 -32.09
N VAL A 11 -25.46 1.44 -32.64
CA VAL A 11 -26.42 2.25 -31.89
C VAL A 11 -27.81 2.07 -32.52
N HIS A 12 -28.74 1.62 -31.70
CA HIS A 12 -30.13 1.42 -32.09
C HIS A 12 -31.06 2.28 -31.25
N SER A 13 -32.17 2.78 -31.84
CA SER A 13 -33.24 3.46 -31.10
C SER A 13 -34.51 2.66 -31.27
N MET A 14 -35.10 2.23 -30.14
CA MET A 14 -36.22 1.32 -30.12
C MET A 14 -37.10 1.51 -28.90
N GLY A 15 -38.24 0.86 -28.84
CA GLY A 15 -39.11 0.84 -27.68
C GLY A 15 -38.43 0.11 -26.48
N MET A 16 -38.81 0.46 -25.26
CA MET A 16 -38.21 -0.14 -24.05
C MET A 16 -38.35 -1.67 -24.02
N GLN A 17 -39.53 -2.20 -24.39
CA GLN A 17 -39.75 -3.65 -24.40
C GLN A 17 -38.91 -4.34 -25.49
N GLU A 18 -38.83 -3.75 -26.67
CA GLU A 18 -37.99 -4.24 -27.76
C GLU A 18 -36.52 -4.26 -27.40
N ALA A 19 -36.03 -3.25 -26.64
CA ALA A 19 -34.65 -3.19 -26.13
C ALA A 19 -34.35 -4.31 -25.15
N LEU A 20 -35.26 -4.62 -24.25
CA LEU A 20 -35.12 -5.76 -23.33
C LEU A 20 -35.12 -7.10 -24.08
N ASP A 21 -35.99 -7.26 -25.05
CA ASP A 21 -36.05 -8.47 -25.89
C ASP A 21 -34.78 -8.61 -26.76
N PHE A 22 -34.17 -7.48 -27.15
CA PHE A 22 -32.88 -7.42 -27.84
C PHE A 22 -31.69 -7.79 -26.92
N GLY A 23 -31.96 -7.92 -25.62
CA GLY A 23 -30.95 -8.29 -24.61
C GLY A 23 -30.23 -7.11 -23.99
N ALA A 24 -30.78 -5.90 -24.09
CA ALA A 24 -30.15 -4.72 -23.47
C ALA A 24 -30.25 -4.78 -21.96
N MET A 25 -29.13 -4.54 -21.31
CA MET A 25 -29.03 -4.40 -19.85
C MET A 25 -29.54 -3.01 -19.45
N ALA A 26 -30.56 -2.98 -18.59
CA ALA A 26 -31.08 -1.76 -17.97
C ALA A 26 -30.52 -1.64 -16.53
N LEU A 27 -29.92 -0.51 -16.19
CA LEU A 27 -29.45 -0.28 -14.82
C LEU A 27 -30.62 0.05 -13.88
N PHE A 28 -30.59 -0.54 -12.70
CA PHE A 28 -31.63 -0.29 -11.69
C PHE A 28 -31.56 1.16 -11.18
N GLY A 29 -32.74 1.81 -11.14
CA GLY A 29 -32.90 3.16 -10.58
C GLY A 29 -32.85 4.30 -11.61
N GLU A 30 -32.57 4.03 -12.87
CA GLU A 30 -32.72 5.03 -13.94
C GLU A 30 -34.17 5.06 -14.47
N LYS A 31 -34.64 6.27 -14.77
CA LYS A 31 -35.96 6.47 -15.39
C LYS A 31 -35.78 6.53 -16.90
N TYR A 32 -36.21 5.49 -17.56
CA TYR A 32 -36.19 5.41 -19.02
C TYR A 32 -37.55 5.87 -19.61
N GLY A 33 -37.47 6.53 -20.75
CA GLY A 33 -38.67 6.88 -21.53
C GLY A 33 -39.23 5.69 -22.31
N GLU A 34 -40.31 5.92 -23.10
CA GLU A 34 -40.90 4.90 -23.98
C GLU A 34 -39.93 4.48 -25.11
N HIS A 35 -39.06 5.40 -25.54
CA HIS A 35 -37.98 5.15 -26.50
C HIS A 35 -36.64 5.26 -25.84
N VAL A 36 -35.78 4.28 -26.07
CA VAL A 36 -34.47 4.16 -25.50
C VAL A 36 -33.39 3.99 -26.58
N ARG A 37 -32.19 4.40 -26.27
CA ARG A 37 -31.00 4.20 -27.08
C ARG A 37 -30.25 2.99 -26.58
N VAL A 38 -30.10 1.97 -27.41
CA VAL A 38 -29.34 0.76 -27.15
C VAL A 38 -27.97 0.88 -27.81
N LEU A 39 -26.93 0.65 -27.03
CA LEU A 39 -25.55 0.53 -27.51
C LEU A 39 -25.16 -0.94 -27.47
N ARG A 40 -24.68 -1.47 -28.58
CA ARG A 40 -24.10 -2.81 -28.66
C ARG A 40 -22.63 -2.72 -29.05
N MET A 41 -21.76 -3.38 -28.29
CA MET A 41 -20.32 -3.48 -28.56
C MET A 41 -19.94 -4.96 -28.73
N GLY A 42 -19.87 -5.40 -29.98
CA GLY A 42 -19.66 -6.80 -30.30
C GLY A 42 -20.74 -7.71 -29.67
N ASP A 43 -20.31 -8.88 -29.21
CA ASP A 43 -21.18 -9.85 -28.54
C ASP A 43 -21.15 -9.78 -27.02
N THR A 44 -20.41 -8.84 -26.45
CA THR A 44 -20.09 -8.80 -25.01
C THR A 44 -20.88 -7.78 -24.22
N SER A 45 -21.30 -6.68 -24.84
CA SER A 45 -22.06 -5.63 -24.17
C SER A 45 -23.21 -5.15 -25.04
N THR A 46 -24.41 -5.18 -24.47
CA THR A 46 -25.62 -4.56 -25.02
C THR A 46 -26.31 -3.83 -23.88
N GLU A 47 -26.32 -2.51 -23.92
CA GLU A 47 -26.73 -1.69 -22.80
C GLU A 47 -27.59 -0.51 -23.21
N LEU A 48 -28.46 -0.06 -22.30
CA LEU A 48 -29.17 1.21 -22.45
C LEU A 48 -28.23 2.34 -22.13
N CYS A 49 -27.82 3.14 -23.10
CA CYS A 49 -26.88 4.24 -22.86
C CYS A 49 -27.13 5.43 -23.78
N GLY A 50 -27.36 6.61 -23.17
CA GLY A 50 -27.53 7.90 -23.87
C GLY A 50 -26.22 8.66 -24.13
N GLY A 51 -25.07 8.16 -23.63
CA GLY A 51 -23.78 8.82 -23.73
C GLY A 51 -23.14 8.82 -25.12
N THR A 52 -21.95 9.42 -25.21
CA THR A 52 -21.08 9.36 -26.41
C THR A 52 -20.11 8.19 -26.27
N HIS A 53 -19.84 7.53 -27.38
CA HIS A 53 -19.03 6.32 -27.41
C HIS A 53 -17.99 6.37 -28.54
N VAL A 54 -16.98 5.53 -28.41
CA VAL A 54 -16.02 5.24 -29.49
C VAL A 54 -16.77 4.57 -30.66
N ARG A 55 -16.23 4.67 -31.86
CA ARG A 55 -16.81 4.01 -33.04
C ARG A 55 -16.51 2.53 -33.07
N ARG A 56 -15.38 2.14 -32.56
CA ARG A 56 -14.91 0.76 -32.49
C ARG A 56 -14.24 0.51 -31.14
N THR A 57 -14.33 -0.71 -30.63
CA THR A 57 -13.69 -1.07 -29.35
C THR A 57 -12.17 -0.87 -29.38
N GLY A 58 -11.53 -0.97 -30.55
CA GLY A 58 -10.10 -0.69 -30.71
C GLY A 58 -9.70 0.75 -30.45
N ASP A 59 -10.61 1.71 -30.63
CA ASP A 59 -10.35 3.15 -30.35
C ASP A 59 -10.12 3.43 -28.86
N ILE A 60 -10.54 2.52 -27.97
CA ILE A 60 -10.27 2.59 -26.53
C ILE A 60 -8.75 2.50 -26.26
N GLY A 61 -8.03 1.74 -27.09
CA GLY A 61 -6.59 1.55 -26.94
C GLY A 61 -6.23 0.75 -25.68
N VAL A 62 -5.22 1.21 -24.95
CA VAL A 62 -4.83 0.60 -23.68
C VAL A 62 -5.88 0.96 -22.62
N PHE A 63 -6.34 -0.03 -21.88
CA PHE A 63 -7.21 0.13 -20.71
C PHE A 63 -6.45 -0.28 -19.45
N LYS A 64 -6.42 0.59 -18.45
CA LYS A 64 -5.76 0.34 -17.17
C LYS A 64 -6.64 0.75 -16.00
N ILE A 65 -6.90 -0.17 -15.08
CA ILE A 65 -7.49 0.17 -13.78
C ILE A 65 -6.43 0.90 -12.97
N ALA A 66 -6.70 2.14 -12.58
CA ALA A 66 -5.83 2.98 -11.78
C ALA A 66 -6.06 2.77 -10.29
N SER A 67 -7.33 2.67 -9.87
CA SER A 67 -7.66 2.44 -8.46
C SER A 67 -8.98 1.67 -8.31
N GLU A 68 -9.11 0.99 -7.18
CA GLU A 68 -10.34 0.36 -6.73
C GLU A 68 -10.46 0.50 -5.22
N GLY A 69 -11.60 0.97 -4.72
CA GLY A 69 -11.82 1.17 -3.29
C GLY A 69 -13.28 1.11 -2.89
N GLY A 70 -13.55 0.83 -1.61
CA GLY A 70 -14.88 0.96 -1.02
C GLY A 70 -15.19 2.42 -0.72
N ILE A 71 -16.41 2.90 -1.07
CA ILE A 71 -16.89 4.22 -0.71
C ILE A 71 -17.81 4.13 0.51
N GLN A 72 -18.68 3.13 0.52
CA GLN A 72 -19.61 2.82 1.61
C GLN A 72 -19.97 1.33 1.59
N ALA A 73 -20.73 0.87 2.58
CA ALA A 73 -21.14 -0.53 2.64
C ALA A 73 -21.83 -0.98 1.35
N GLY A 74 -21.24 -1.98 0.68
CA GLY A 74 -21.76 -2.55 -0.57
C GLY A 74 -21.48 -1.74 -1.84
N VAL A 75 -20.83 -0.57 -1.76
CA VAL A 75 -20.49 0.27 -2.93
C VAL A 75 -18.99 0.35 -3.13
N ARG A 76 -18.52 -0.04 -4.31
CA ARG A 76 -17.12 0.07 -4.72
C ARG A 76 -16.98 1.07 -5.86
N ARG A 77 -15.91 1.85 -5.82
CA ARG A 77 -15.51 2.77 -6.89
C ARG A 77 -14.31 2.19 -7.61
N ILE A 78 -14.40 2.16 -8.92
CA ILE A 78 -13.31 1.78 -9.82
C ILE A 78 -12.96 3.01 -10.66
N GLU A 79 -11.69 3.34 -10.71
CA GLU A 79 -11.15 4.37 -11.59
C GLU A 79 -10.27 3.70 -12.65
N ALA A 80 -10.51 4.02 -13.90
CA ALA A 80 -9.74 3.49 -15.01
C ALA A 80 -9.35 4.61 -15.98
N VAL A 81 -8.26 4.40 -16.69
CA VAL A 81 -7.74 5.29 -17.74
C VAL A 81 -7.60 4.52 -19.04
N THR A 82 -7.79 5.20 -20.17
CA THR A 82 -7.72 4.61 -21.51
C THR A 82 -6.86 5.46 -22.45
N GLY A 83 -6.52 4.92 -23.60
CA GLY A 83 -5.81 5.62 -24.66
C GLY A 83 -4.52 6.27 -24.19
N GLN A 84 -4.29 7.53 -24.54
CA GLN A 84 -3.07 8.25 -24.18
C GLN A 84 -2.89 8.39 -22.66
N CYS A 85 -3.98 8.65 -21.92
CA CYS A 85 -3.90 8.75 -20.46
C CYS A 85 -3.43 7.43 -19.80
N ALA A 86 -3.77 6.27 -20.38
CA ALA A 86 -3.29 4.98 -19.89
C ALA A 86 -1.79 4.79 -20.16
N LEU A 87 -1.30 5.22 -21.33
CA LEU A 87 0.13 5.20 -21.65
C LEU A 87 0.92 6.12 -20.72
N ASP A 88 0.43 7.33 -20.50
CA ASP A 88 1.07 8.30 -19.59
C ASP A 88 1.09 7.77 -18.14
N TYR A 89 0.00 7.13 -17.70
CA TYR A 89 -0.07 6.48 -16.40
C TYR A 89 0.97 5.37 -16.27
N ILE A 90 1.10 4.49 -17.27
CA ILE A 90 2.08 3.39 -17.27
C ILE A 90 3.50 3.97 -17.23
N ALA A 91 3.83 4.94 -18.10
CA ALA A 91 5.13 5.59 -18.12
C ALA A 91 5.47 6.27 -16.78
N ALA A 92 4.47 6.83 -16.09
CA ALA A 92 4.67 7.41 -14.76
C ALA A 92 4.98 6.33 -13.71
N GLN A 93 4.35 5.15 -13.78
CA GLN A 93 4.66 4.04 -12.87
C GLN A 93 6.05 3.47 -13.14
N GLU A 94 6.45 3.32 -14.41
CA GLU A 94 7.79 2.87 -14.79
C GLU A 94 8.86 3.81 -14.24
N ARG A 95 8.71 5.13 -14.43
CA ARG A 95 9.64 6.10 -13.85
C ARG A 95 9.78 5.99 -12.33
N ARG A 96 8.68 5.77 -11.59
CA ARG A 96 8.73 5.58 -10.13
C ARG A 96 9.49 4.32 -9.73
N LEU A 97 9.36 3.25 -10.53
CA LEU A 97 10.12 2.03 -10.30
C LEU A 97 11.61 2.23 -10.60
N ASP A 98 11.94 2.95 -11.67
CA ASP A 98 13.32 3.30 -12.01
C ASP A 98 13.96 4.15 -10.91
N GLU A 99 13.27 5.19 -10.43
CA GLU A 99 13.71 6.02 -9.30
C GLU A 99 13.96 5.18 -8.03
N ALA A 100 13.05 4.26 -7.69
CA ALA A 100 13.22 3.37 -6.55
C ALA A 100 14.41 2.41 -6.73
N ALA A 101 14.61 1.90 -7.95
CA ALA A 101 15.74 1.04 -8.28
C ALA A 101 17.05 1.79 -8.16
N GLU A 102 17.12 3.03 -8.64
CA GLU A 102 18.29 3.89 -8.55
C GLU A 102 18.66 4.17 -7.07
N LEU A 103 17.68 4.53 -6.22
CA LEU A 103 17.90 4.72 -4.79
C LEU A 103 18.46 3.48 -4.10
N LEU A 104 18.08 2.28 -4.55
CA LEU A 104 18.57 1.00 -4.06
C LEU A 104 19.89 0.58 -4.73
N GLY A 105 20.41 1.35 -5.69
CA GLY A 105 21.64 1.04 -6.42
C GLY A 105 21.49 -0.20 -7.30
N GLY A 106 20.38 -0.35 -8.03
CA GLY A 106 20.10 -1.50 -8.89
C GLY A 106 19.18 -1.18 -10.05
N ASN A 107 18.53 -2.20 -10.57
CA ASN A 107 17.52 -2.10 -11.62
C ASN A 107 16.13 -2.50 -11.09
N PRO A 108 15.04 -2.20 -11.79
CA PRO A 108 13.67 -2.49 -11.33
C PRO A 108 13.41 -3.95 -10.96
N ALA A 109 14.06 -4.91 -11.64
CA ALA A 109 13.88 -6.34 -11.34
C ALA A 109 14.48 -6.74 -9.98
N GLU A 110 15.46 -5.97 -9.47
CA GLU A 110 16.18 -6.26 -8.23
C GLU A 110 15.55 -5.56 -7.00
N ILE A 111 14.59 -4.65 -7.18
CA ILE A 111 13.98 -3.84 -6.09
C ILE A 111 13.55 -4.73 -4.92
N GLY A 112 12.82 -5.82 -5.22
CA GLY A 112 12.29 -6.72 -4.21
C GLY A 112 13.37 -7.37 -3.34
N ASP A 113 14.44 -7.84 -3.95
CA ASP A 113 15.53 -8.51 -3.26
C ASP A 113 16.37 -7.53 -2.45
N LYS A 114 16.69 -6.37 -3.03
CA LYS A 114 17.43 -5.31 -2.34
C LYS A 114 16.66 -4.74 -1.16
N LEU A 115 15.34 -4.56 -1.30
CA LEU A 115 14.51 -4.09 -0.20
C LEU A 115 14.47 -5.12 0.94
N ARG A 116 14.33 -6.41 0.65
CA ARG A 116 14.41 -7.48 1.66
C ARG A 116 15.75 -7.46 2.39
N ALA A 117 16.85 -7.41 1.64
CA ALA A 117 18.19 -7.33 2.23
C ALA A 117 18.37 -6.10 3.12
N LEU A 118 17.82 -4.94 2.72
CA LEU A 118 17.85 -3.71 3.52
C LEU A 118 17.07 -3.86 4.82
N LEU A 119 15.87 -4.41 4.79
CA LEU A 119 15.04 -4.65 5.97
C LEU A 119 15.69 -5.66 6.93
N ASP A 120 16.33 -6.70 6.43
CA ASP A 120 17.03 -7.67 7.25
C ASP A 120 18.29 -7.05 7.89
N ARG A 121 19.02 -6.22 7.15
CA ARG A 121 20.15 -5.45 7.70
C ARG A 121 19.69 -4.48 8.78
N GLN A 122 18.59 -3.78 8.58
CA GLN A 122 18.02 -2.89 9.59
C GLN A 122 17.72 -3.65 10.89
N LYS A 123 16.98 -4.77 10.81
CA LYS A 123 16.66 -5.60 11.99
C LYS A 123 17.91 -6.10 12.71
N ARG A 124 18.95 -6.46 11.96
CA ARG A 124 20.22 -6.88 12.54
C ARG A 124 20.89 -5.73 13.29
N LEU A 125 20.99 -4.55 12.67
CA LEU A 125 21.59 -3.37 13.29
C LEU A 125 20.83 -2.92 14.55
N GLU A 126 19.51 -3.00 14.55
CA GLU A 126 18.68 -2.71 15.72
C GLU A 126 19.00 -3.67 16.88
N ARG A 127 19.15 -4.97 16.60
CA ARG A 127 19.53 -5.98 17.61
C ARG A 127 20.96 -5.76 18.13
N GLU A 128 21.90 -5.45 17.24
CA GLU A 128 23.29 -5.14 17.61
C GLU A 128 23.34 -3.89 18.49
N LEU A 129 22.60 -2.85 18.13
CA LEU A 129 22.50 -1.61 18.92
C LEU A 129 21.94 -1.89 20.32
N GLU A 130 20.87 -2.66 20.44
CA GLU A 130 20.29 -3.02 21.73
C GLU A 130 21.26 -3.86 22.58
N GLY A 131 21.96 -4.79 21.94
CA GLY A 131 23.00 -5.58 22.59
C GLY A 131 24.18 -4.73 23.10
N LEU A 132 24.61 -3.74 22.29
CA LEU A 132 25.67 -2.81 22.71
C LEU A 132 25.21 -1.90 23.86
N LYS A 133 23.98 -1.40 23.82
CA LYS A 133 23.40 -0.62 24.92
C LYS A 133 23.35 -1.42 26.22
N THR A 134 22.93 -2.67 26.16
CA THR A 134 22.88 -3.57 27.32
C THR A 134 24.28 -3.83 27.87
N LYS A 135 25.26 -4.10 27.01
CA LYS A 135 26.67 -4.29 27.45
C LYS A 135 27.24 -3.04 28.08
N ALA A 136 26.99 -1.87 27.48
CA ALA A 136 27.44 -0.59 28.05
C ALA A 136 26.80 -0.31 29.43
N ALA A 137 25.48 -0.59 29.55
CA ALA A 137 24.79 -0.48 30.84
C ALA A 137 25.37 -1.40 31.90
N ASN A 138 25.62 -2.67 31.55
CA ASN A 138 26.21 -3.65 32.48
C ASN A 138 27.63 -3.25 32.90
N ALA A 139 28.46 -2.74 32.00
CA ALA A 139 29.79 -2.25 32.30
C ALA A 139 29.75 -1.05 33.25
N ALA A 140 28.90 -0.07 33.00
CA ALA A 140 28.70 1.10 33.84
C ALA A 140 28.30 0.72 35.27
N VAL A 141 27.42 -0.28 35.41
CA VAL A 141 26.97 -0.76 36.72
C VAL A 141 28.04 -1.57 37.44
N ALA A 142 28.85 -2.36 36.72
CA ALA A 142 29.97 -3.06 37.32
C ALA A 142 31.00 -2.08 37.93
N ASP A 143 31.32 -1.00 37.23
CA ASP A 143 32.21 0.06 37.70
C ASP A 143 31.62 0.79 38.93
N LEU A 144 30.32 1.04 38.92
CA LEU A 144 29.60 1.66 40.03
C LEU A 144 29.54 0.72 41.25
N ALA A 145 29.32 -0.58 41.04
CA ALA A 145 29.28 -1.55 42.15
C ALA A 145 30.64 -1.64 42.91
N ALA A 146 31.75 -1.36 42.22
CA ALA A 146 33.06 -1.27 42.84
C ALA A 146 33.21 -0.04 43.78
N SER A 147 32.40 1.01 43.60
CA SER A 147 32.39 2.21 44.43
C SER A 147 31.41 2.18 45.61
N ALA A 148 30.73 1.05 45.83
CA ALA A 148 29.80 0.89 46.95
C ALA A 148 30.49 0.94 48.30
N VAL A 149 29.97 1.71 49.25
CA VAL A 149 30.49 1.90 50.61
C VAL A 149 29.69 1.02 51.59
N GLU A 150 30.39 0.39 52.52
CA GLU A 150 29.75 -0.38 53.59
C GLU A 150 29.43 0.52 54.79
N ILE A 151 28.14 0.61 55.14
CA ILE A 151 27.64 1.38 56.27
C ILE A 151 26.82 0.44 57.15
N ALA A 152 27.27 0.22 58.40
CA ALA A 152 26.57 -0.65 59.36
C ALA A 152 26.28 -2.07 58.85
N GLY A 153 27.21 -2.68 58.10
CA GLY A 153 27.04 -4.03 57.53
C GLY A 153 26.17 -4.10 56.27
N ILE A 154 25.74 -2.97 55.72
CA ILE A 154 24.95 -2.86 54.50
C ILE A 154 25.78 -2.15 53.43
N ARG A 155 25.89 -2.74 52.25
CA ARG A 155 26.51 -2.08 51.08
C ARG A 155 25.53 -1.09 50.46
N VAL A 156 25.92 0.19 50.47
CA VAL A 156 25.14 1.30 49.93
C VAL A 156 25.87 1.86 48.72
N LEU A 157 25.15 1.98 47.63
CA LEU A 157 25.58 2.64 46.40
C LEU A 157 24.61 3.77 46.06
N ALA A 158 25.13 4.99 46.03
CA ALA A 158 24.38 6.14 45.49
C ALA A 158 25.18 6.74 44.33
N ALA A 159 24.64 6.59 43.11
CA ALA A 159 25.32 7.07 41.93
C ALA A 159 24.31 7.61 40.88
N ARG A 160 24.73 8.64 40.16
CA ARG A 160 23.98 9.15 38.99
C ARG A 160 24.49 8.45 37.74
N VAL A 161 23.58 7.86 36.99
CA VAL A 161 23.91 7.18 35.73
C VAL A 161 23.27 7.97 34.57
N GLU A 162 24.10 8.42 33.64
CA GLU A 162 23.67 9.15 32.47
C GLU A 162 23.55 8.19 31.27
N GLY A 163 22.53 8.40 30.39
CA GLY A 163 22.38 7.65 29.15
C GLY A 163 21.67 6.30 29.26
N LEU A 164 21.14 5.94 30.42
CA LEU A 164 20.29 4.76 30.59
C LEU A 164 18.84 5.16 30.79
N ASP A 165 17.93 4.48 30.09
CA ASP A 165 16.48 4.61 30.32
C ASP A 165 16.05 3.77 31.55
N ALA A 166 14.84 4.04 32.06
CA ALA A 166 14.30 3.35 33.24
C ALA A 166 14.16 1.83 33.03
N LYS A 167 14.05 1.36 31.79
CA LYS A 167 13.96 -0.06 31.42
C LYS A 167 15.35 -0.72 31.52
N ALA A 168 16.38 -0.06 31.03
CA ALA A 168 17.77 -0.52 31.13
C ALA A 168 18.25 -0.53 32.57
N LEU A 169 17.91 0.47 33.37
CA LEU A 169 18.21 0.51 34.81
C LEU A 169 17.57 -0.64 35.60
N ARG A 170 16.29 -0.99 35.29
CA ARG A 170 15.62 -2.14 35.92
C ARG A 170 16.20 -3.48 35.52
N ALA A 171 16.72 -3.60 34.30
CA ALA A 171 17.33 -4.85 33.81
C ALA A 171 18.70 -5.13 34.44
N VAL A 172 19.37 -4.10 34.96
CA VAL A 172 20.71 -4.17 35.54
C VAL A 172 20.68 -4.23 37.08
N GLY A 173 19.58 -3.78 37.71
CA GLY A 173 19.41 -3.90 39.17
C GLY A 173 19.17 -5.35 39.60
N GLU A 174 20.05 -5.92 40.42
CA GLU A 174 19.72 -7.18 41.09
C GLU A 174 18.41 -7.03 41.89
N PRO A 175 17.63 -8.10 42.08
CA PRO A 175 16.30 -8.04 42.71
C PRO A 175 16.25 -7.59 44.16
N ARG A 176 17.37 -7.11 44.73
CA ARG A 176 17.48 -6.59 46.09
C ARG A 176 17.89 -5.12 46.18
N ALA A 177 18.10 -4.41 45.06
CA ALA A 177 18.38 -2.98 45.10
C ALA A 177 17.07 -2.17 45.08
N ARG A 178 16.86 -1.29 46.07
CA ARG A 178 15.78 -0.32 46.10
C ARG A 178 16.19 0.87 45.23
N ILE A 179 15.60 1.04 44.04
CA ILE A 179 15.80 2.22 43.22
C ILE A 179 14.88 3.31 43.79
N VAL A 180 15.43 4.43 44.19
CA VAL A 180 14.68 5.65 44.54
C VAL A 180 14.92 6.63 43.40
N GLU A 181 13.82 7.06 42.74
CA GLU A 181 13.84 8.10 41.71
C GLU A 181 14.06 9.48 42.32
#